data_91b54a107c03697a903e183be4d9d65c
#
_entry.id   91b54a107c03697a903e183be4d9d65c
#
_cell.length_a   1.000
_cell.length_b   1.000
_cell.length_c   1.000
_cell.angle_alpha   90.00
_cell.angle_beta   90.00
_cell.angle_gamma   90.00
#
_symmetry.space_group_name_H-M   'P 1'
#
loop_
_entity.id
_entity.type
_entity.pdbx_description
1 polymer ?
#
loop_
_entity_poly.entity_id
_entity_poly.type
_entity_poly.pdbx_seq_one_letter_code
_entity_poly.pdbx_strand_id
1 'polypeptide(L)'
;LGSNNTELLSNMGSDGKPLASLRAWRDYFPNAQIYGADIDKDILTNEERIKTFFVDQTKPDTIREMLKKIGCNEFDVILDDALHTFSANICLFDNTFSKLKHDGIYIIEDVYFKDKNKFIKYFQQKKILFSLIDIYHENNIANNGVIIIKKNENL
;
A
#
# COMPACT_ATOMS: atom_id res chain seq x y z
N LEU A 1 -0.45 -8.06 -2.74
CA LEU A 1 0.30 -9.15 -3.39
C LEU A 1 -0.53 -9.88 -4.45
N GLY A 2 -1.84 -9.69 -4.43
CA GLY A 2 -2.77 -10.27 -5.37
C GLY A 2 -3.01 -11.76 -5.11
N SER A 3 -3.84 -12.06 -4.11
CA SER A 3 -4.31 -13.42 -3.89
C SER A 3 -5.26 -13.87 -5.01
N ASN A 4 -5.13 -15.11 -5.46
CA ASN A 4 -6.11 -15.79 -6.33
C ASN A 4 -7.06 -16.69 -5.52
N ASN A 5 -7.06 -16.60 -4.20
CA ASN A 5 -8.01 -17.27 -3.34
C ASN A 5 -9.39 -16.60 -3.47
N THR A 6 -10.38 -17.35 -3.96
CA THR A 6 -11.75 -16.86 -4.20
C THR A 6 -12.53 -16.53 -2.93
N GLU A 7 -12.08 -16.99 -1.77
CA GLU A 7 -12.68 -16.67 -0.46
C GLU A 7 -12.23 -15.30 0.05
N LEU A 8 -11.18 -14.72 -0.53
CA LEU A 8 -10.67 -13.39 -0.20
C LEU A 8 -11.12 -12.38 -1.26
N LEU A 9 -11.35 -11.13 -0.80
CA LEU A 9 -11.66 -10.03 -1.71
C LEU A 9 -10.39 -9.67 -2.50
N SER A 10 -10.24 -10.27 -3.67
CA SER A 10 -9.14 -10.00 -4.59
C SER A 10 -9.68 -9.81 -6.00
N ASN A 11 -9.16 -8.84 -6.71
CA ASN A 11 -9.54 -8.56 -8.11
C ASN A 11 -8.68 -9.33 -9.13
N MET A 12 -7.78 -10.20 -8.66
CA MET A 12 -6.81 -10.90 -9.54
C MET A 12 -7.41 -11.97 -10.43
N GLY A 13 -8.58 -12.51 -10.09
CA GLY A 13 -9.15 -13.66 -10.78
C GLY A 13 -8.31 -14.94 -10.65
N SER A 14 -8.79 -16.05 -11.25
CA SER A 14 -8.13 -17.35 -11.16
C SER A 14 -6.76 -17.42 -11.83
N ASP A 15 -6.51 -16.58 -12.83
CA ASP A 15 -5.28 -16.56 -13.62
C ASP A 15 -4.22 -15.62 -13.04
N GLY A 16 -4.53 -14.95 -11.95
CA GLY A 16 -3.63 -14.05 -11.24
C GLY A 16 -2.37 -14.79 -10.76
N LYS A 17 -1.23 -14.11 -10.86
CA LYS A 17 0.06 -14.62 -10.36
C LYS A 17 0.44 -13.83 -9.12
N PRO A 18 0.30 -14.41 -7.91
CA PRO A 18 0.71 -13.74 -6.70
C PRO A 18 2.16 -13.22 -6.80
N LEU A 19 2.44 -12.07 -6.19
CA LEU A 19 3.73 -11.38 -6.20
C LEU A 19 4.18 -10.80 -7.56
N ALA A 20 3.36 -10.79 -8.59
CA ALA A 20 3.76 -10.24 -9.88
C ALA A 20 4.22 -8.77 -9.77
N SER A 21 3.49 -7.94 -9.03
CA SER A 21 3.87 -6.53 -8.79
C SER A 21 5.20 -6.39 -8.04
N LEU A 22 5.44 -7.23 -7.02
CA LEU A 22 6.71 -7.20 -6.28
C LEU A 22 7.90 -7.56 -7.15
N ARG A 23 7.73 -8.54 -8.05
CA ARG A 23 8.78 -8.91 -9.01
C ARG A 23 9.03 -7.78 -10.00
N ALA A 24 7.98 -7.11 -10.49
CA ALA A 24 8.12 -5.94 -11.35
C ALA A 24 8.89 -4.81 -10.65
N TRP A 25 8.56 -4.51 -9.38
CA TRP A 25 9.30 -3.53 -8.59
C TRP A 25 10.76 -3.93 -8.37
N ARG A 26 11.03 -5.20 -8.04
CA ARG A 26 12.40 -5.73 -7.89
C ARG A 26 13.23 -5.53 -9.16
N ASP A 27 12.63 -5.81 -10.30
CA ASP A 27 13.32 -5.76 -11.60
C ASP A 27 13.51 -4.31 -12.06
N TYR A 28 12.56 -3.42 -11.74
CA TYR A 28 12.66 -1.99 -12.03
C TYR A 28 13.69 -1.28 -11.14
N PHE A 29 13.78 -1.66 -9.87
CA PHE A 29 14.73 -1.09 -8.92
C PHE A 29 15.83 -2.11 -8.55
N PRO A 30 16.94 -2.19 -9.31
CA PRO A 30 17.92 -3.28 -9.18
C PRO A 30 18.64 -3.31 -7.82
N ASN A 31 18.68 -2.19 -7.10
CA ASN A 31 19.32 -2.07 -5.78
C ASN A 31 18.33 -2.07 -4.61
N ALA A 32 17.02 -2.16 -4.86
CA ALA A 32 16.04 -2.11 -3.81
C ALA A 32 15.85 -3.45 -3.11
N GLN A 33 15.57 -3.40 -1.80
CA GLN A 33 14.95 -4.48 -1.06
C GLN A 33 13.43 -4.25 -1.07
N ILE A 34 12.69 -5.22 -1.56
CA ILE A 34 11.22 -5.16 -1.68
C ILE A 34 10.60 -5.91 -0.51
N TYR A 35 9.62 -5.27 0.12
CA TYR A 35 8.80 -5.85 1.16
C TYR A 35 7.35 -5.87 0.70
N GLY A 36 6.69 -7.00 0.84
CA GLY A 36 5.28 -7.16 0.52
C GLY A 36 4.49 -7.62 1.73
N ALA A 37 3.22 -7.27 1.76
CA ALA A 37 2.31 -7.67 2.83
C ALA A 37 0.98 -8.13 2.26
N ASP A 38 0.40 -9.17 2.83
CA ASP A 38 -0.92 -9.67 2.47
C ASP A 38 -1.60 -10.35 3.65
N ILE A 39 -2.93 -10.42 3.62
CA ILE A 39 -3.73 -11.17 4.57
C ILE A 39 -3.74 -12.68 4.24
N ASP A 40 -3.51 -13.02 2.99
CA ASP A 40 -3.41 -14.40 2.53
C ASP A 40 -2.03 -14.97 2.85
N LYS A 41 -1.99 -15.90 3.81
CA LYS A 41 -0.74 -16.52 4.24
C LYS A 41 -0.18 -17.51 3.21
N ASP A 42 -1.03 -18.06 2.35
CA ASP A 42 -0.65 -19.13 1.43
C ASP A 42 0.17 -18.60 0.25
N ILE A 43 0.08 -17.30 -0.04
CA ILE A 43 0.87 -16.65 -1.09
C ILE A 43 2.17 -16.01 -0.56
N LEU A 44 2.40 -16.06 0.77
CA LEU A 44 3.61 -15.47 1.34
C LEU A 44 4.83 -16.32 1.01
N THR A 45 5.82 -15.71 0.40
CA THR A 45 7.09 -16.35 0.06
C THR A 45 8.22 -15.34 0.06
N ASN A 46 9.45 -15.82 0.18
CA ASN A 46 10.66 -15.00 0.06
C ASN A 46 11.39 -15.38 -1.22
N GLU A 47 11.81 -14.37 -1.96
CA GLU A 47 12.65 -14.48 -3.14
C GLU A 47 13.89 -13.58 -2.96
N GLU A 48 14.82 -13.65 -3.90
CA GLU A 48 15.95 -12.72 -3.92
C GLU A 48 15.44 -11.27 -3.91
N ARG A 49 15.87 -10.49 -2.94
CA ARG A 49 15.43 -9.09 -2.69
C ARG A 49 13.91 -8.88 -2.49
N ILE A 50 13.12 -9.94 -2.26
CA ILE A 50 11.71 -9.87 -1.91
C ILE A 50 11.48 -10.61 -0.60
N LYS A 51 10.85 -9.95 0.38
CA LYS A 51 10.36 -10.56 1.62
C LYS A 51 8.90 -10.26 1.81
N THR A 52 8.11 -11.25 2.19
CA THR A 52 6.68 -11.08 2.40
C THR A 52 6.27 -11.36 3.84
N PHE A 53 5.19 -10.69 4.28
CA PHE A 53 4.71 -10.73 5.65
C PHE A 53 3.19 -10.83 5.68
N PHE A 54 2.69 -11.51 6.71
CA PHE A 54 1.27 -11.49 7.02
C PHE A 54 0.89 -10.12 7.60
N VAL A 55 -0.13 -9.47 7.02
CA VAL A 55 -0.75 -8.25 7.55
C VAL A 55 -2.25 -8.28 7.29
N ASP A 56 -3.02 -8.10 8.34
CA ASP A 56 -4.41 -7.65 8.26
C ASP A 56 -4.37 -6.11 8.37
N GLN A 57 -4.62 -5.41 7.27
CA GLN A 57 -4.53 -3.94 7.17
C GLN A 57 -5.47 -3.23 8.17
N THR A 58 -6.53 -3.90 8.62
CA THR A 58 -7.47 -3.35 9.60
C THR A 58 -6.98 -3.45 11.05
N LYS A 59 -5.86 -4.18 11.29
CA LYS A 59 -5.31 -4.47 12.62
C LYS A 59 -3.93 -3.85 12.80
N PRO A 60 -3.80 -2.75 13.53
CA PRO A 60 -2.52 -2.07 13.76
C PRO A 60 -1.41 -2.99 14.30
N ASP A 61 -1.79 -4.00 15.12
CA ASP A 61 -0.80 -4.92 15.72
C ASP A 61 -0.05 -5.73 14.65
N THR A 62 -0.76 -6.19 13.61
CA THR A 62 -0.12 -6.97 12.53
C THR A 62 0.84 -6.11 11.70
N ILE A 63 0.50 -4.84 11.50
CA ILE A 63 1.37 -3.86 10.82
C ILE A 63 2.63 -3.61 11.65
N ARG A 64 2.48 -3.37 12.95
CA ARG A 64 3.61 -3.16 13.86
C ARG A 64 4.52 -4.38 13.96
N GLU A 65 3.94 -5.58 13.97
CA GLU A 65 4.70 -6.83 13.96
C GLU A 65 5.52 -6.98 12.67
N MET A 66 4.92 -6.69 11.52
CA MET A 66 5.63 -6.66 10.24
C MET A 66 6.81 -5.70 10.29
N LEU A 67 6.59 -4.45 10.70
CA LEU A 67 7.64 -3.42 10.79
C LEU A 67 8.78 -3.87 11.72
N LYS A 68 8.45 -4.50 12.85
CA LYS A 68 9.45 -5.06 13.77
C LYS A 68 10.27 -6.17 13.12
N LYS A 69 9.64 -7.06 12.34
CA LYS A 69 10.33 -8.15 11.62
C LYS A 69 11.20 -7.64 10.49
N ILE A 70 10.78 -6.59 9.79
CA ILE A 70 11.57 -5.93 8.75
C ILE A 70 12.85 -5.32 9.37
N GLY A 71 12.73 -4.71 10.54
CA GLY A 71 13.87 -4.08 11.23
C GLY A 71 14.42 -2.83 10.52
N CYS A 72 13.86 -2.44 9.37
CA CYS A 72 14.19 -1.21 8.67
C CYS A 72 13.40 -0.05 9.29
N ASN A 73 14.05 1.10 9.45
CA ASN A 73 13.40 2.27 10.00
C ASN A 73 13.00 3.31 8.95
N GLU A 74 13.41 3.10 7.71
CA GLU A 74 13.21 4.09 6.65
C GLU A 74 12.91 3.42 5.31
N PHE A 75 11.78 3.79 4.73
CA PHE A 75 11.37 3.36 3.38
C PHE A 75 11.46 4.53 2.40
N ASP A 76 11.91 4.26 1.19
CA ASP A 76 11.89 5.24 0.09
C ASP A 76 10.49 5.40 -0.49
N VAL A 77 9.77 4.28 -0.61
CA VAL A 77 8.39 4.23 -1.11
C VAL A 77 7.55 3.31 -0.25
N ILE A 78 6.33 3.72 0.06
CA ILE A 78 5.28 2.89 0.63
C ILE A 78 4.08 2.97 -0.31
N LEU A 79 3.61 1.80 -0.77
CA LEU A 79 2.47 1.65 -1.66
C LEU A 79 1.37 0.88 -0.94
N ASP A 80 0.18 1.46 -0.87
CA ASP A 80 -1.03 0.84 -0.33
C ASP A 80 -2.00 0.51 -1.48
N ASP A 81 -2.05 -0.75 -1.84
CA ASP A 81 -2.91 -1.35 -2.85
C ASP A 81 -3.53 -2.63 -2.26
N ALA A 82 -4.34 -2.50 -1.20
CA ALA A 82 -4.84 -3.65 -0.46
C ALA A 82 -6.38 -3.68 -0.37
N LEU A 83 -6.98 -3.27 0.77
CA LEU A 83 -8.43 -3.44 1.01
C LEU A 83 -9.29 -2.32 0.39
N HIS A 84 -8.71 -1.24 -0.08
CA HIS A 84 -9.33 -0.09 -0.77
C HIS A 84 -10.49 0.56 0.01
N THR A 85 -10.46 0.49 1.35
CA THR A 85 -11.41 1.20 2.21
C THR A 85 -10.70 2.31 2.96
N PHE A 86 -11.37 3.46 3.13
CA PHE A 86 -10.80 4.60 3.86
C PHE A 86 -10.21 4.20 5.22
N SER A 87 -10.94 3.41 6.02
CA SER A 87 -10.48 3.03 7.36
C SER A 87 -9.22 2.15 7.34
N ALA A 88 -9.14 1.21 6.39
CA ALA A 88 -7.99 0.33 6.26
C ALA A 88 -6.76 1.09 5.74
N ASN A 89 -6.94 1.94 4.72
CA ASN A 89 -5.85 2.79 4.20
C ASN A 89 -5.29 3.73 5.29
N ILE A 90 -6.18 4.36 6.10
CA ILE A 90 -5.74 5.22 7.21
C ILE A 90 -5.08 4.42 8.32
N CYS A 91 -5.55 3.20 8.61
CA CYS A 91 -4.90 2.32 9.56
C CYS A 91 -3.45 2.00 9.15
N LEU A 92 -3.21 1.66 7.87
CA LEU A 92 -1.86 1.43 7.36
C LEU A 92 -1.05 2.72 7.39
N PHE A 93 -1.60 3.82 6.88
CA PHE A 93 -0.95 5.13 6.84
C PHE A 93 -0.46 5.56 8.22
N ASP A 94 -1.32 5.57 9.23
CA ASP A 94 -0.99 6.01 10.59
C ASP A 94 0.11 5.16 11.25
N ASN A 95 0.21 3.88 10.89
CA ASN A 95 1.21 2.98 11.46
C ASN A 95 2.53 2.91 10.66
N THR A 96 2.57 3.43 9.42
CA THR A 96 3.74 3.29 8.54
C THR A 96 4.34 4.62 8.08
N PHE A 97 3.58 5.70 8.01
CA PHE A 97 4.04 6.99 7.48
C PHE A 97 5.27 7.54 8.20
N SER A 98 5.38 7.34 9.52
CA SER A 98 6.57 7.74 10.28
C SER A 98 7.85 7.02 9.82
N LYS A 99 7.72 5.86 9.19
CA LYS A 99 8.81 5.04 8.66
C LYS A 99 9.22 5.40 7.23
N LEU A 100 8.53 6.35 6.61
CA LEU A 100 8.93 6.88 5.31
C LEU A 100 10.12 7.82 5.51
N LYS A 101 11.13 7.74 4.65
CA LYS A 101 12.26 8.68 4.61
C LYS A 101 11.77 10.10 4.36
N HIS A 102 12.59 11.08 4.74
CA HIS A 102 12.50 12.41 4.15
C HIS A 102 12.59 12.30 2.61
N ASP A 103 11.78 13.07 1.89
CA ASP A 103 11.59 12.96 0.42
C ASP A 103 11.03 11.63 -0.08
N GLY A 104 10.74 10.67 0.79
CA GLY A 104 10.05 9.44 0.43
C GLY A 104 8.61 9.68 -0.02
N ILE A 105 8.05 8.70 -0.72
CA ILE A 105 6.74 8.79 -1.35
C ILE A 105 5.80 7.74 -0.75
N TYR A 106 4.63 8.18 -0.29
CA TYR A 106 3.52 7.33 0.09
C TYR A 106 2.44 7.39 -0.98
N ILE A 107 1.97 6.23 -1.44
CA ILE A 107 0.97 6.12 -2.50
C ILE A 107 -0.20 5.29 -1.96
N ILE A 108 -1.44 5.74 -2.21
CA ILE A 108 -2.66 4.96 -2.00
C ILE A 108 -3.34 4.81 -3.35
N GLU A 109 -3.49 3.57 -3.80
CA GLU A 109 -4.14 3.23 -5.07
C GLU A 109 -5.62 2.89 -4.87
N ASP A 110 -6.35 2.83 -5.95
CA ASP A 110 -7.75 2.44 -6.03
C ASP A 110 -8.68 3.16 -5.04
N VAL A 111 -8.47 4.47 -4.88
CA VAL A 111 -9.31 5.31 -4.01
C VAL A 111 -10.70 5.46 -4.63
N TYR A 112 -11.69 4.92 -3.93
CA TYR A 112 -13.09 5.05 -4.35
C TYR A 112 -13.56 6.51 -4.38
N PHE A 113 -14.30 6.87 -5.41
CA PHE A 113 -14.89 8.19 -5.59
C PHE A 113 -15.66 8.66 -4.32
N LYS A 114 -16.45 7.78 -3.71
CA LYS A 114 -17.23 8.08 -2.49
C LYS A 114 -16.38 8.40 -1.25
N ASP A 115 -15.13 7.96 -1.22
CA ASP A 115 -14.23 8.13 -0.07
C ASP A 115 -13.25 9.31 -0.21
N LYS A 116 -13.12 9.91 -1.40
CA LYS A 116 -12.20 11.03 -1.66
C LYS A 116 -12.34 12.17 -0.64
N ASN A 117 -13.56 12.60 -0.36
CA ASN A 117 -13.81 13.68 0.61
C ASN A 117 -13.37 13.32 2.03
N LYS A 118 -13.38 12.04 2.41
CA LYS A 118 -12.88 11.59 3.71
C LYS A 118 -11.36 11.74 3.77
N PHE A 119 -10.64 11.31 2.71
CA PHE A 119 -9.19 11.49 2.61
C PHE A 119 -8.78 12.96 2.61
N ILE A 120 -9.47 13.80 1.83
CA ILE A 120 -9.20 15.25 1.79
C ILE A 120 -9.31 15.85 3.20
N LYS A 121 -10.40 15.62 3.90
CA LYS A 121 -10.60 16.11 5.26
C LYS A 121 -9.54 15.59 6.22
N TYR A 122 -9.22 14.31 6.15
CA TYR A 122 -8.24 13.67 7.02
C TYR A 122 -6.84 14.29 6.87
N PHE A 123 -6.33 14.40 5.63
CA PHE A 123 -5.00 14.94 5.38
C PHE A 123 -4.92 16.45 5.64
N GLN A 124 -6.00 17.21 5.37
CA GLN A 124 -6.07 18.62 5.72
C GLN A 124 -6.00 18.84 7.23
N GLN A 125 -6.74 18.05 8.03
CA GLN A 125 -6.68 18.13 9.50
C GLN A 125 -5.28 17.82 10.04
N LYS A 126 -4.57 16.90 9.43
CA LYS A 126 -3.18 16.57 9.77
C LYS A 126 -2.15 17.53 9.16
N LYS A 127 -2.58 18.52 8.36
CA LYS A 127 -1.73 19.47 7.63
C LYS A 127 -0.74 18.77 6.68
N ILE A 128 -1.11 17.60 6.16
CA ILE A 128 -0.30 16.84 5.22
C ILE A 128 -0.63 17.31 3.80
N LEU A 129 0.40 17.66 3.04
CA LEU A 129 0.26 17.98 1.62
C LEU A 129 0.17 16.69 0.81
N PHE A 130 -0.78 16.63 -0.08
CA PHE A 130 -1.03 15.47 -0.95
C PHE A 130 -1.54 15.91 -2.31
N SER A 131 -1.36 15.06 -3.31
CA SER A 131 -2.02 15.14 -4.61
C SER A 131 -3.05 14.03 -4.69
N LEU A 132 -4.26 14.34 -5.16
CA LEU A 132 -5.28 13.35 -5.49
C LEU A 132 -5.52 13.42 -6.98
N ILE A 133 -5.26 12.33 -7.68
CA ILE A 133 -5.29 12.21 -9.13
C ILE A 133 -6.36 11.18 -9.49
N ASP A 134 -7.20 11.50 -10.47
CA ASP A 134 -8.14 10.55 -11.06
C ASP A 134 -7.57 10.04 -12.38
N ILE A 135 -7.39 8.74 -12.45
CA ILE A 135 -6.97 8.07 -13.68
C ILE A 135 -8.23 7.65 -14.43
N TYR A 136 -8.47 8.28 -15.58
CA TYR A 136 -9.64 7.91 -16.38
C TYR A 136 -9.47 6.52 -16.98
N HIS A 137 -10.49 5.69 -16.78
CA HIS A 137 -10.60 4.39 -17.44
C HIS A 137 -12.07 4.11 -17.75
N GLU A 138 -12.39 3.86 -19.02
CA GLU A 138 -13.78 3.73 -19.50
C GLU A 138 -14.58 2.60 -18.84
N ASN A 139 -13.91 1.51 -18.43
CA ASN A 139 -14.53 0.35 -17.79
C ASN A 139 -14.43 0.36 -16.27
N ASN A 140 -13.78 1.37 -15.68
CA ASN A 140 -13.67 1.52 -14.24
C ASN A 140 -13.71 2.99 -13.85
N ILE A 141 -14.85 3.47 -13.41
CA ILE A 141 -15.08 4.87 -13.00
C ILE A 141 -15.21 5.03 -11.48
N ALA A 142 -15.19 3.93 -10.73
CA ALA A 142 -15.54 3.94 -9.32
C ALA A 142 -14.34 4.12 -8.38
N ASN A 143 -13.21 3.52 -8.71
CA ASN A 143 -12.03 3.43 -7.83
C ASN A 143 -10.70 3.71 -8.55
N ASN A 144 -10.66 4.76 -9.35
CA ASN A 144 -9.45 5.14 -10.11
C ASN A 144 -8.68 6.29 -9.46
N GLY A 145 -8.98 6.64 -8.22
CA GLY A 145 -8.24 7.67 -7.52
C GLY A 145 -6.90 7.17 -7.02
N VAL A 146 -5.88 8.01 -7.16
CA VAL A 146 -4.55 7.78 -6.58
C VAL A 146 -4.21 8.97 -5.70
N ILE A 147 -3.80 8.69 -4.45
CA ILE A 147 -3.28 9.70 -3.53
C ILE A 147 -1.77 9.55 -3.47
N ILE A 148 -1.06 10.65 -3.66
CA ILE A 148 0.39 10.71 -3.57
C ILE A 148 0.78 11.73 -2.49
N ILE A 149 1.60 11.31 -1.55
CA ILE A 149 2.12 12.13 -0.45
C ILE A 149 3.64 12.06 -0.48
N LYS A 150 4.29 13.20 -0.60
CA LYS A 150 5.74 13.32 -0.41
C LYS A 150 6.01 13.78 1.01
N LYS A 151 6.85 13.04 1.76
CA LYS A 151 7.22 13.41 3.12
C LYS A 151 8.24 14.56 3.11
N ASN A 152 7.87 15.70 3.70
CA ASN A 152 8.71 16.87 3.84
C ASN A 152 9.30 16.96 5.26
N GLU A 153 10.32 17.81 5.47
CA GLU A 153 11.02 17.98 6.75
C GLU A 153 10.13 18.38 7.95
N ASN A 154 8.94 18.92 7.68
CA ASN A 154 8.03 19.44 8.70
C ASN A 154 6.89 18.45 9.06
N LEU A 155 6.99 17.17 8.69
CA LEU A 155 5.96 16.14 8.92
C LEU A 155 6.49 14.98 9.76
#